data_ada929d902bb50d2087f4ae449646c15
#
_entry.id   ada929d902bb50d2087f4ae449646c15
#
_cell.length_a   1.000
_cell.length_b   1.000
_cell.length_c   1.000
_cell.angle_alpha   90.00
_cell.angle_beta   90.00
_cell.angle_gamma   90.00
#
_symmetry.space_group_name_H-M   'P 1'
#
loop_
_entity.id
_entity.type
_entity.pdbx_description
1 polymer ?
#
loop_
_entity_poly.entity_id
_entity_poly.type
_entity_poly.pdbx_seq_one_letter_code
_entity_poly.pdbx_strand_id
1 'polypeptide(L)' 'MISAQFYAVEVMMIDWKDAPKGARWWAMDANGQAHWLLAPNVAPSTDFWYSDQVPAPNFGYSGNWKESLRERPAN' A
#
# COMPACT_ATOMS: atom_id res chain seq x y z
N MET A 1 -1.12 -24.22 -11.99
CA MET A 1 -0.98 -23.07 -11.96
C MET A 1 -1.74 -22.20 -11.09
N ILE A 2 -2.17 -22.62 -10.09
CA ILE A 2 -2.79 -21.90 -9.16
C ILE A 2 -2.01 -20.79 -8.68
N SER A 3 -0.75 -21.00 -8.66
CA SER A 3 0.13 -19.98 -8.20
C SER A 3 0.04 -18.74 -9.02
N ALA A 4 -0.49 -18.83 -10.19
CA ALA A 4 -0.57 -17.67 -11.02
C ALA A 4 -1.44 -16.61 -10.42
N GLN A 5 -2.58 -16.97 -9.83
CA GLN A 5 -3.35 -16.02 -9.23
C GLN A 5 -2.77 -15.48 -8.00
N PHE A 6 -2.13 -16.32 -7.25
CA PHE A 6 -1.49 -15.90 -6.06
C PHE A 6 -0.46 -14.88 -6.40
N TYR A 7 0.29 -15.11 -7.47
CA TYR A 7 1.28 -14.18 -7.88
C TYR A 7 0.72 -12.87 -8.34
N ALA A 8 -0.48 -12.87 -8.85
CA ALA A 8 -1.05 -11.64 -9.34
C ALA A 8 -1.10 -10.59 -8.25
N VAL A 9 -1.28 -11.02 -7.03
CA VAL A 9 -1.29 -10.08 -5.95
C VAL A 9 0.11 -9.72 -5.56
N GLU A 10 0.99 -10.71 -5.55
CA GLU A 10 2.34 -10.47 -5.13
C GLU A 10 3.14 -9.66 -6.11
N VAL A 11 2.76 -9.71 -7.37
CA VAL A 11 3.51 -8.96 -8.34
C VAL A 11 2.93 -7.62 -8.62
N MET A 12 2.02 -7.13 -7.77
CA MET A 12 1.59 -5.77 -7.92
C MET A 12 2.83 -4.91 -7.85
N MET A 13 3.05 -4.11 -8.88
CA MET A 13 4.30 -3.40 -9.01
C MET A 13 4.16 -2.00 -8.48
N ILE A 14 4.56 -1.81 -7.23
CA ILE A 14 4.61 -0.48 -6.67
C ILE A 14 5.91 0.14 -7.15
N ASP A 15 5.79 1.28 -7.83
CA ASP A 15 6.98 1.94 -8.33
C ASP A 15 7.52 2.87 -7.26
N TRP A 16 8.47 2.39 -6.50
CA TRP A 16 9.01 3.14 -5.39
C TRP A 16 9.81 4.35 -5.81
N LYS A 17 10.09 4.48 -7.10
CA LYS A 17 10.74 5.69 -7.57
C LYS A 17 9.82 6.87 -7.46
N ASP A 18 8.51 6.65 -7.44
CA ASP A 18 7.54 7.72 -7.31
C ASP A 18 7.32 8.10 -5.85
N ALA A 19 7.89 7.36 -4.92
CA ALA A 19 7.68 7.63 -3.51
C ALA A 19 8.50 8.82 -3.05
N PRO A 20 7.95 9.68 -2.21
CA PRO A 20 8.73 10.76 -1.64
C PRO A 20 9.87 10.22 -0.80
N LYS A 21 10.92 11.02 -0.66
CA LYS A 21 12.00 10.64 0.18
C LYS A 21 11.44 10.51 1.59
N GLY A 22 11.72 9.50 2.28
CA GLY A 22 11.22 9.30 3.61
C GLY A 22 10.01 8.41 3.68
N ALA A 23 9.30 8.20 2.57
CA ALA A 23 8.19 7.28 2.56
C ALA A 23 8.72 5.86 2.59
N ARG A 24 8.22 5.07 3.52
CA ARG A 24 8.69 3.71 3.70
C ARG A 24 7.62 2.66 3.45
N TRP A 25 6.37 3.10 3.28
CA TRP A 25 5.26 2.18 3.14
C TRP A 25 4.28 2.69 2.11
N TRP A 26 3.49 1.80 1.56
CA TRP A 26 2.38 2.13 0.68
C TRP A 26 1.17 1.36 1.20
N ALA A 27 0.02 1.99 1.21
CA ALA A 27 -1.19 1.32 1.62
C ALA A 27 -2.41 2.00 1.02
N MET A 28 -3.52 1.26 0.94
CA MET A 28 -4.76 1.78 0.41
C MET A 28 -5.78 1.89 1.54
N ASP A 29 -6.59 2.94 1.49
CA ASP A 29 -7.65 3.13 2.46
C ASP A 29 -8.92 2.45 1.99
N ALA A 30 -9.91 2.39 2.85
CA ALA A 30 -11.16 1.72 2.54
C ALA A 30 -11.87 2.32 1.34
N ASN A 31 -11.64 3.59 1.07
CA ASN A 31 -12.30 4.28 -0.05
C ASN A 31 -11.57 4.11 -1.38
N GLY A 32 -10.53 3.30 -1.41
CA GLY A 32 -9.80 3.07 -2.64
C GLY A 32 -8.69 4.05 -2.92
N GLN A 33 -8.43 4.98 -2.00
CA GLN A 33 -7.35 5.93 -2.19
C GLN A 33 -6.08 5.42 -1.55
N ALA A 34 -4.97 5.48 -2.26
CA ALA A 34 -3.69 4.99 -1.77
C ALA A 34 -2.81 6.13 -1.33
N HIS A 35 -1.89 5.83 -0.44
CA HIS A 35 -0.97 6.84 0.10
C HIS A 35 0.39 6.24 0.37
N TRP A 36 1.40 7.10 0.32
CA TRP A 36 2.73 6.77 0.80
C TRP A 36 2.77 7.12 2.28
N LEU A 37 3.29 6.24 3.11
CA LEU A 37 3.22 6.40 4.56
C LEU A 37 4.59 6.36 5.19
N LEU A 38 4.73 7.04 6.31
CA LEU A 38 5.99 7.00 7.06
C LEU A 38 5.93 5.96 8.16
N ALA A 39 4.87 5.94 8.93
CA ALA A 39 4.73 5.00 10.04
C ALA A 39 3.27 4.63 10.18
N PRO A 40 2.81 3.72 9.35
CA PRO A 40 1.39 3.42 9.32
C PRO A 40 0.87 2.74 10.56
N ASN A 41 -0.38 2.99 10.85
CA ASN A 41 -1.10 2.34 11.90
C ASN A 41 -2.57 2.37 11.52
N VAL A 42 -3.33 1.37 11.92
CA VAL A 42 -4.76 1.37 11.65
C VAL A 42 -5.49 0.91 12.90
N ALA A 43 -6.50 1.64 13.31
CA ALA A 43 -7.30 1.27 14.45
C ALA A 43 -8.54 0.52 13.94
N PRO A 44 -9.08 -0.39 14.73
CA PRO A 44 -10.19 -1.22 14.26
C PRO A 44 -11.42 -0.44 13.82
N SER A 45 -11.62 0.72 14.35
CA SER A 45 -12.83 1.47 14.03
C SER A 45 -12.63 2.49 12.93
N THR A 46 -11.48 2.52 12.27
CA THR A 46 -11.23 3.51 11.24
C THR A 46 -11.27 2.89 9.86
N ASP A 47 -11.37 3.75 8.86
CA ASP A 47 -11.38 3.33 7.48
C ASP A 47 -10.13 3.77 6.76
N PHE A 48 -9.08 4.10 7.48
CA PHE A 48 -7.85 4.56 6.86
C PHE A 48 -6.66 4.27 7.76
N TRP A 49 -5.50 4.43 7.18
CA TRP A 49 -4.25 4.25 7.91
C TRP A 49 -3.84 5.57 8.53
N TYR A 50 -3.48 5.54 9.80
CA TYR A 50 -2.96 6.72 10.47
C TYR A 50 -1.50 6.84 10.12
N SER A 51 -1.10 8.01 9.68
CA SER A 51 0.30 8.26 9.43
C SER A 51 0.43 9.61 8.80
N ASP A 52 1.63 10.13 8.75
CA ASP A 52 1.93 11.22 7.85
C ASP A 52 1.90 10.58 6.47
N GLN A 53 1.05 11.05 5.61
CA GLN A 53 0.84 10.39 4.33
C GLN A 53 0.74 11.39 3.20
N VAL A 54 1.08 10.91 2.02
CA VAL A 54 1.04 11.69 0.80
C VAL A 54 0.30 10.86 -0.23
N PRO A 55 -0.55 11.46 -1.05
CA PRO A 55 -1.29 10.68 -2.05
C PRO A 55 -0.37 9.87 -2.94
N ALA A 56 -0.80 8.66 -3.28
CA ALA A 56 -0.04 7.76 -4.13
C ALA A 56 -0.95 7.11 -5.17
N PRO A 57 -0.39 6.61 -6.27
CA PRO A 57 -1.17 5.83 -7.21
C PRO A 57 -1.59 4.53 -6.58
N ASN A 58 -2.69 3.95 -7.02
CA ASN A 58 -3.16 2.70 -6.44
C ASN A 58 -2.47 1.47 -7.04
N PHE A 59 -1.71 1.64 -8.09
CA PHE A 59 -0.96 0.55 -8.75
C PHE A 59 -1.82 -0.68 -9.05
N GLY A 60 -3.12 -0.47 -9.24
CA GLY A 60 -4.00 -1.57 -9.60
C GLY A 60 -4.42 -2.48 -8.45
N TYR A 61 -4.14 -2.08 -7.23
CA TYR A 61 -4.51 -2.93 -6.09
C TYR A 61 -6.04 -3.02 -5.96
N SER A 62 -6.55 -4.22 -5.79
CA SER A 62 -7.98 -4.44 -5.68
C SER A 62 -8.36 -5.35 -4.54
N GLY A 63 -7.47 -5.63 -3.64
CA GLY A 63 -7.77 -6.52 -2.51
C GLY A 63 -8.33 -5.79 -1.31
N ASN A 64 -8.31 -6.47 -0.19
CA ASN A 64 -8.78 -5.92 1.07
C ASN A 64 -7.83 -4.81 1.50
N TRP A 65 -8.37 -3.62 1.76
CA TRP A 65 -7.52 -2.49 2.07
C TRP A 65 -6.69 -2.70 3.34
N LYS A 66 -7.20 -3.44 4.30
CA LYS A 66 -6.45 -3.69 5.52
C LYS A 66 -5.25 -4.59 5.28
N GLU A 67 -5.21 -5.26 4.15
CA GLU A 67 -4.11 -6.12 3.79
C GLU A 67 -3.23 -5.48 2.73
N SER A 68 -3.43 -4.21 2.44
CA SER A 68 -2.71 -3.56 1.36
C SER A 68 -1.34 -3.03 1.73
N LEU A 69 -1.01 -2.99 3.02
CA LEU A 69 0.25 -2.39 3.45
C LEU A 69 1.46 -3.08 2.85
N ARG A 70 2.32 -2.31 2.22
CA ARG A 70 3.55 -2.83 1.62
C ARG A 70 4.72 -1.99 2.09
N GLU A 71 5.77 -2.64 2.51
CA GLU A 71 6.96 -1.95 2.98
C GLU A 71 7.92 -1.72 1.83
N ARG A 72 8.56 -0.55 1.81
CA ARG A 72 9.56 -0.26 0.79
C ARG A 72 10.72 -1.22 0.94
N PRO A 73 11.15 -1.84 -0.15
CA PRO A 73 12.28 -2.76 -0.08
C PRO A 73 13.53 -2.06 0.41
N ALA A 74 14.34 -2.78 1.14
CA ALA A 74 15.60 -2.26 1.61
C ALA A 74 16.58 -2.33 0.46
N ASN A 75 17.13 -1.35 0.09
CA ASN A 75 18.16 -1.25 -0.90
C ASN A 75 17.82 -0.16 -1.88
#